data_d111bd8d1b1aaf76ab4e01abf19c1192
#
_entry.id   d111bd8d1b1aaf76ab4e01abf19c1192
#
_cell.length_a   1.000
_cell.length_b   1.000
_cell.length_c   1.000
_cell.angle_alpha   90.00
_cell.angle_beta   90.00
_cell.angle_gamma   90.00
#
_symmetry.space_group_name_H-M   'P 1'
#
loop_
_entity.id
_entity.type
_entity.pdbx_description
1 polymer ?
#
loop_
_entity_poly.entity_id
_entity_poly.type
_entity_poly.pdbx_seq_one_letter_code
_entity_poly.pdbx_strand_id
1 'polypeptide(L)'
;MLAVAVVPSWIRPSSFPVKTVIGAVVDVQFETENLPPILNALEVQDFHGGRLVLEVAAHLGENSVRTIAMDGTEGLVRGQKVIDTGAPIQVPVGKGTLGRIMNVIGEAIDERGPIKGDKLMPIHNDPPAFVEQSTTAEVLETGIKVVDLLAPYARGGKIGLFGGAGVGKTVLIQELINNVAKAHGGFSIFCGVGERTREGNDLYHEMIETGVINLDGDSKVALVFGQMNEPPGARARVALTGLTIAEYFRDEEGQDVLLFIDNIFRFTQAGSEVSALLGRIPSAVGYQPTLSTDMGGMQERITTTKKGSITSVQAVYVPADDLTDPAPATTFAHLDATTVLSRSIAELGIYPAVDPLDSKSRMLDPRIVGKEHYEVATAVQKILQDYKSLQDIIAILGMDELSEEDKLTVERARKIQRFMSQPFQVAQVFTGFEGKLVPLKETIRSFKEILSGAHDSLPRVCLLHGRHNRRRQGQGRAAREGDGRVINTLAARRRDVGTVVTRGYGRS
;
A
#
# COMPACT_ATOMS: atom_id res chain seq x y z
N MET A 1 21.27 32.68 -5.19
CA MET A 1 22.72 32.34 -5.14
C MET A 1 22.95 31.55 -3.87
N LEU A 2 22.85 30.25 -3.93
CA LEU A 2 23.23 29.36 -2.82
C LEU A 2 24.73 29.19 -2.89
N ALA A 3 25.43 29.55 -1.84
CA ALA A 3 26.86 29.36 -1.69
C ALA A 3 27.13 27.83 -1.70
N VAL A 4 27.64 27.33 -2.81
CA VAL A 4 28.36 26.07 -2.83
C VAL A 4 29.52 26.26 -1.84
N ALA A 5 29.48 25.57 -0.72
CA ALA A 5 30.60 25.50 0.19
C ALA A 5 31.79 24.95 -0.59
N VAL A 6 32.70 25.82 -0.99
CA VAL A 6 33.96 25.44 -1.58
C VAL A 6 34.76 24.75 -0.49
N VAL A 7 34.73 23.41 -0.47
CA VAL A 7 35.63 22.61 0.35
C VAL A 7 37.08 23.01 -0.04
N PRO A 8 37.88 23.42 0.92
CA PRO A 8 39.23 23.87 0.61
C PRO A 8 40.01 22.78 -0.14
N SER A 9 40.71 23.14 -1.19
CA SER A 9 41.42 22.24 -2.15
C SER A 9 42.51 21.34 -1.54
N TRP A 10 42.73 21.43 -0.24
CA TRP A 10 43.69 20.59 0.50
C TRP A 10 43.05 19.44 1.29
N ILE A 11 41.69 19.36 1.36
CA ILE A 11 40.98 18.18 1.83
C ILE A 11 40.48 17.45 0.57
N ARG A 12 41.34 16.72 -0.11
CA ARG A 12 40.87 15.71 -1.06
C ARG A 12 40.31 14.55 -0.23
N PRO A 13 39.02 14.17 -0.40
CA PRO A 13 38.53 12.99 0.26
C PRO A 13 39.44 11.81 -0.14
N SER A 14 39.89 11.02 0.84
CA SER A 14 40.69 9.84 0.61
C SER A 14 39.90 8.91 -0.32
N SER A 15 40.49 8.55 -1.46
CA SER A 15 39.85 7.63 -2.39
C SER A 15 40.45 6.24 -2.26
N PHE A 16 39.58 5.24 -2.20
CA PHE A 16 39.94 3.85 -1.94
C PHE A 16 39.63 2.98 -3.17
N PRO A 17 40.47 1.99 -3.50
CA PRO A 17 40.28 1.19 -4.71
C PRO A 17 39.24 0.08 -4.49
N VAL A 18 38.42 -0.18 -5.50
CA VAL A 18 37.60 -1.40 -5.60
C VAL A 18 38.55 -2.61 -5.67
N LYS A 19 38.38 -3.57 -4.76
CA LYS A 19 39.15 -4.80 -4.66
C LYS A 19 38.51 -5.93 -5.48
N THR A 20 37.20 -6.12 -5.32
CA THR A 20 36.47 -7.23 -5.94
C THR A 20 35.03 -6.77 -6.28
N VAL A 21 34.47 -7.28 -7.37
CA VAL A 21 33.07 -7.07 -7.78
C VAL A 21 32.44 -8.45 -8.00
N ILE A 22 31.37 -8.75 -7.26
CA ILE A 22 30.66 -10.03 -7.33
C ILE A 22 29.16 -9.70 -7.38
N GLY A 23 28.62 -9.45 -8.59
CA GLY A 23 27.25 -8.96 -8.76
C GLY A 23 27.02 -7.66 -7.97
N ALA A 24 25.99 -7.60 -7.16
CA ALA A 24 25.67 -6.43 -6.33
C ALA A 24 26.59 -6.26 -5.11
N VAL A 25 27.55 -7.16 -4.87
CA VAL A 25 28.51 -7.06 -3.76
C VAL A 25 29.85 -6.55 -4.28
N VAL A 26 30.37 -5.51 -3.62
CA VAL A 26 31.65 -4.87 -3.98
C VAL A 26 32.52 -4.81 -2.74
N ASP A 27 33.74 -5.34 -2.83
CA ASP A 27 34.73 -5.21 -1.75
C ASP A 27 35.64 -4.01 -2.05
N VAL A 28 35.85 -3.15 -1.05
CA VAL A 28 36.69 -1.95 -1.14
C VAL A 28 37.86 -2.08 -0.18
N GLN A 29 39.06 -1.75 -0.64
CA GLN A 29 40.31 -1.83 0.14
C GLN A 29 40.65 -0.45 0.71
N PHE A 30 40.88 -0.38 2.01
CA PHE A 30 41.33 0.82 2.71
C PHE A 30 42.82 0.77 2.99
N GLU A 31 43.48 1.91 3.10
CA GLU A 31 44.91 2.00 3.38
C GLU A 31 45.21 1.97 4.90
N THR A 32 44.26 2.29 5.71
CA THR A 32 44.38 2.40 7.18
C THR A 32 43.41 1.46 7.91
N GLU A 33 43.68 1.21 9.21
CA GLU A 33 42.78 0.49 10.07
C GLU A 33 41.48 1.25 10.39
N ASN A 34 41.39 2.53 10.01
CA ASN A 34 40.21 3.36 10.21
C ASN A 34 39.17 3.09 9.13
N LEU A 35 38.39 2.04 9.30
CA LEU A 35 37.34 1.60 8.38
C LEU A 35 36.05 2.37 8.60
N PRO A 36 35.26 2.64 7.52
CA PRO A 36 33.94 3.24 7.66
C PRO A 36 33.01 2.36 8.50
N PRO A 37 32.16 2.94 9.33
CA PRO A 37 31.15 2.18 10.07
C PRO A 37 30.23 1.37 9.15
N ILE A 38 29.67 0.29 9.67
CA ILE A 38 28.63 -0.46 8.97
C ILE A 38 27.43 0.46 8.73
N LEU A 39 26.78 0.33 7.57
CA LEU A 39 25.73 1.19 7.01
C LEU A 39 26.20 2.53 6.42
N ASN A 40 27.48 2.91 6.53
CA ASN A 40 27.96 4.08 5.82
C ASN A 40 27.85 3.90 4.30
N ALA A 41 27.62 5.01 3.61
CA ALA A 41 27.61 5.11 2.16
C ALA A 41 28.99 5.42 1.63
N LEU A 42 29.41 4.65 0.64
CA LEU A 42 30.59 4.91 -0.18
C LEU A 42 30.13 5.27 -1.60
N GLU A 43 30.83 6.16 -2.28
CA GLU A 43 30.45 6.59 -3.63
C GLU A 43 31.56 6.31 -4.66
N VAL A 44 31.20 5.64 -5.73
CA VAL A 44 32.00 5.55 -6.96
C VAL A 44 31.58 6.72 -7.84
N GLN A 45 32.49 7.64 -8.10
CA GLN A 45 32.19 8.82 -8.92
C GLN A 45 32.38 8.53 -10.42
N ASP A 46 31.69 9.33 -11.24
CA ASP A 46 31.74 9.26 -12.70
C ASP A 46 31.40 7.87 -13.27
N PHE A 47 30.53 7.16 -12.56
CA PHE A 47 30.03 5.85 -12.99
C PHE A 47 28.81 6.03 -13.90
N HIS A 48 28.93 5.68 -15.18
CA HIS A 48 27.92 5.87 -16.23
C HIS A 48 27.29 7.28 -16.31
N GLY A 49 28.10 8.31 -16.01
CA GLY A 49 27.65 9.71 -16.01
C GLY A 49 26.90 10.15 -14.75
N GLY A 50 26.84 9.29 -13.73
CA GLY A 50 26.27 9.55 -12.41
C GLY A 50 27.20 9.09 -11.30
N ARG A 51 26.63 8.62 -10.21
CA ARG A 51 27.36 8.03 -9.08
C ARG A 51 26.76 6.66 -8.73
N LEU A 52 27.60 5.70 -8.35
CA LEU A 52 27.16 4.44 -7.77
C LEU A 52 27.35 4.50 -6.26
N VAL A 53 26.28 4.31 -5.51
CA VAL A 53 26.31 4.27 -4.04
C VAL A 53 26.44 2.84 -3.57
N LEU A 54 27.38 2.62 -2.66
CA LEU A 54 27.69 1.34 -2.03
C LEU A 54 27.47 1.46 -0.52
N GLU A 55 26.66 0.61 0.09
CA GLU A 55 26.45 0.59 1.54
C GLU A 55 27.36 -0.43 2.20
N VAL A 56 28.11 -0.04 3.23
CA VAL A 56 28.98 -0.93 3.99
C VAL A 56 28.16 -1.97 4.76
N ALA A 57 28.37 -3.25 4.45
CA ALA A 57 27.63 -4.37 5.05
C ALA A 57 28.45 -5.18 6.04
N ALA A 58 29.77 -5.24 5.87
CA ALA A 58 30.63 -6.00 6.77
C ALA A 58 32.11 -5.58 6.63
N HIS A 59 32.87 -5.74 7.70
CA HIS A 59 34.33 -5.65 7.69
C HIS A 59 34.91 -7.07 7.46
N LEU A 60 35.81 -7.22 6.48
CA LEU A 60 36.37 -8.51 6.10
C LEU A 60 37.74 -8.80 6.73
N GLY A 61 38.34 -7.84 7.43
CA GLY A 61 39.72 -7.86 7.82
C GLY A 61 40.66 -7.35 6.72
N GLU A 62 41.96 -7.29 6.99
CA GLU A 62 43.00 -6.75 6.06
C GLU A 62 42.61 -5.39 5.46
N ASN A 63 42.03 -4.51 6.28
CA ASN A 63 41.54 -3.18 5.88
C ASN A 63 40.56 -3.20 4.69
N SER A 64 39.79 -4.25 4.55
CA SER A 64 38.78 -4.40 3.50
C SER A 64 37.38 -4.35 4.06
N VAL A 65 36.45 -3.69 3.38
CA VAL A 65 35.03 -3.69 3.68
C VAL A 65 34.26 -4.32 2.53
N ARG A 66 33.21 -5.03 2.88
CA ARG A 66 32.21 -5.56 1.94
C ARG A 66 31.02 -4.64 1.88
N THR A 67 30.61 -4.26 0.68
CA THR A 67 29.50 -3.35 0.45
C THR A 67 28.44 -3.97 -0.44
N ILE A 68 27.26 -3.37 -0.43
CA ILE A 68 26.13 -3.69 -1.28
C ILE A 68 25.83 -2.49 -2.16
N ALA A 69 25.76 -2.72 -3.47
CA ALA A 69 25.46 -1.68 -4.43
C ALA A 69 23.96 -1.35 -4.45
N MET A 70 23.66 -0.05 -4.56
CA MET A 70 22.29 0.48 -4.67
C MET A 70 21.82 0.61 -6.12
N ASP A 71 22.70 0.33 -7.08
CA ASP A 71 22.40 0.30 -8.52
C ASP A 71 23.23 -0.81 -9.19
N GLY A 72 23.06 -1.02 -10.52
CA GLY A 72 23.82 -1.97 -11.30
C GLY A 72 25.33 -1.74 -11.19
N THR A 73 26.10 -2.84 -11.18
CA THR A 73 27.57 -2.80 -11.08
C THR A 73 28.26 -3.10 -12.40
N GLU A 74 27.51 -3.19 -13.49
CA GLU A 74 27.99 -3.48 -14.83
C GLU A 74 28.96 -2.37 -15.28
N GLY A 75 30.20 -2.75 -15.63
CA GLY A 75 31.25 -1.82 -16.01
C GLY A 75 32.13 -1.32 -14.85
N LEU A 76 31.81 -1.68 -13.59
CA LEU A 76 32.69 -1.40 -12.46
C LEU A 76 33.94 -2.27 -12.52
N VAL A 77 35.13 -1.65 -12.43
CA VAL A 77 36.40 -2.34 -12.55
C VAL A 77 37.21 -2.28 -11.26
N ARG A 78 38.06 -3.29 -11.06
CA ARG A 78 39.01 -3.29 -9.95
C ARG A 78 39.97 -2.10 -10.06
N GLY A 79 40.25 -1.47 -8.90
CA GLY A 79 41.12 -0.28 -8.84
C GLY A 79 40.35 1.03 -9.04
N GLN A 80 39.09 0.99 -9.45
CA GLN A 80 38.24 2.20 -9.53
C GLN A 80 38.12 2.87 -8.16
N LYS A 81 38.13 4.19 -8.15
CA LYS A 81 38.17 4.98 -6.92
C LYS A 81 36.81 5.12 -6.29
N VAL A 82 36.77 4.89 -5.00
CA VAL A 82 35.59 5.01 -4.14
C VAL A 82 35.87 6.04 -3.05
N ILE A 83 34.92 6.87 -2.73
CA ILE A 83 35.01 7.91 -1.70
C ILE A 83 34.09 7.50 -0.53
N ASP A 84 34.60 7.61 0.70
CA ASP A 84 33.76 7.49 1.90
C ASP A 84 33.03 8.82 2.14
N THR A 85 31.71 8.78 2.25
CA THR A 85 30.88 9.96 2.52
C THR A 85 30.88 10.34 3.99
N GLY A 86 31.39 9.46 4.87
CA GLY A 86 31.40 9.64 6.33
C GLY A 86 30.02 9.54 7.00
N ALA A 87 28.98 9.14 6.28
CA ALA A 87 27.61 9.02 6.78
C ALA A 87 26.86 7.87 6.09
N PRO A 88 25.76 7.36 6.66
CA PRO A 88 24.82 6.49 5.96
C PRO A 88 24.21 7.18 4.73
N ILE A 89 23.51 6.39 3.89
CA ILE A 89 22.74 6.93 2.75
C ILE A 89 21.79 8.01 3.27
N GLN A 90 21.89 9.21 2.72
CA GLN A 90 21.05 10.36 3.03
C GLN A 90 20.15 10.72 1.86
N VAL A 91 18.90 11.01 2.16
CA VAL A 91 17.87 11.34 1.17
C VAL A 91 17.22 12.70 1.47
N PRO A 92 16.79 13.44 0.43
CA PRO A 92 16.08 14.70 0.63
C PRO A 92 14.72 14.45 1.27
N VAL A 93 14.36 15.28 2.24
CA VAL A 93 13.06 15.26 2.91
C VAL A 93 12.42 16.65 2.87
N GLY A 94 11.12 16.73 3.13
CA GLY A 94 10.37 17.97 3.16
C GLY A 94 9.42 18.14 1.98
N LYS A 95 8.76 19.30 1.90
CA LYS A 95 7.69 19.56 0.92
C LYS A 95 8.12 19.47 -0.54
N GLY A 96 9.41 19.69 -0.81
CA GLY A 96 9.97 19.54 -2.15
C GLY A 96 9.95 18.11 -2.71
N THR A 97 9.66 17.10 -1.87
CA THR A 97 9.50 15.70 -2.30
C THR A 97 8.09 15.39 -2.79
N LEU A 98 7.10 16.22 -2.44
CA LEU A 98 5.70 15.98 -2.79
C LEU A 98 5.46 16.19 -4.30
N GLY A 99 4.69 15.29 -4.90
CA GLY A 99 4.44 15.25 -6.33
C GLY A 99 5.63 14.75 -7.16
N ARG A 100 6.69 14.22 -6.53
CA ARG A 100 7.92 13.76 -7.17
C ARG A 100 8.08 12.26 -7.04
N ILE A 101 8.84 11.70 -7.98
CA ILE A 101 9.26 10.30 -7.94
C ILE A 101 10.76 10.26 -7.73
N MET A 102 11.22 9.44 -6.78
CA MET A 102 12.63 9.27 -6.46
C MET A 102 13.03 7.80 -6.36
N ASN A 103 14.32 7.54 -6.52
CA ASN A 103 14.93 6.23 -6.30
C ASN A 103 15.34 6.03 -4.83
N VAL A 104 15.98 4.90 -4.54
CA VAL A 104 16.43 4.51 -3.18
C VAL A 104 17.38 5.52 -2.53
N ILE A 105 18.19 6.22 -3.30
CA ILE A 105 19.17 7.22 -2.82
C ILE A 105 18.62 8.66 -2.88
N GLY A 106 17.32 8.83 -3.12
CA GLY A 106 16.65 10.13 -3.14
C GLY A 106 16.87 10.96 -4.40
N GLU A 107 17.37 10.36 -5.49
CA GLU A 107 17.47 11.02 -6.78
C GLU A 107 16.17 10.98 -7.55
N ALA A 108 15.85 12.08 -8.25
CA ALA A 108 14.64 12.16 -9.06
C ALA A 108 14.73 11.25 -10.30
N ILE A 109 13.65 10.49 -10.53
CA ILE A 109 13.52 9.63 -11.73
C ILE A 109 12.30 10.02 -12.59
N ASP A 110 11.71 11.18 -12.30
CA ASP A 110 10.56 11.76 -13.00
C ASP A 110 10.91 12.79 -14.08
N GLU A 111 12.19 12.89 -14.47
CA GLU A 111 12.74 13.82 -15.47
C GLU A 111 12.44 15.32 -15.19
N ARG A 112 12.00 15.66 -13.97
CA ARG A 112 11.65 17.02 -13.56
C ARG A 112 12.78 17.75 -12.82
N GLY A 113 14.01 17.28 -12.99
CA GLY A 113 15.21 17.83 -12.37
C GLY A 113 15.36 17.44 -10.89
N PRO A 114 16.44 17.87 -10.22
CA PRO A 114 16.76 17.44 -8.86
C PRO A 114 15.71 17.86 -7.85
N ILE A 115 15.48 17.01 -6.85
CA ILE A 115 14.53 17.29 -5.77
C ILE A 115 15.16 18.29 -4.80
N LYS A 116 14.43 19.38 -4.53
CA LYS A 116 14.83 20.40 -3.56
C LYS A 116 14.19 20.07 -2.21
N GLY A 117 14.85 19.20 -1.44
CA GLY A 117 14.45 18.92 -0.06
C GLY A 117 14.80 20.07 0.89
N ASP A 118 14.12 20.12 2.04
CA ASP A 118 14.42 21.09 3.11
C ASP A 118 15.73 20.74 3.81
N LYS A 119 15.99 19.44 3.98
CA LYS A 119 17.25 18.88 4.51
C LYS A 119 17.50 17.47 3.97
N LEU A 120 18.69 16.94 4.26
CA LEU A 120 19.04 15.53 4.05
C LEU A 120 18.89 14.76 5.36
N MET A 121 18.29 13.58 5.33
CA MET A 121 18.17 12.69 6.49
C MET A 121 18.66 11.28 6.15
N PRO A 122 19.34 10.59 7.09
CA PRO A 122 19.78 9.22 6.88
C PRO A 122 18.57 8.27 6.78
N ILE A 123 18.68 7.24 5.94
CA ILE A 123 17.63 6.21 5.83
C ILE A 123 17.63 5.23 7.01
N HIS A 124 18.75 5.13 7.71
CA HIS A 124 18.90 4.30 8.91
C HIS A 124 18.70 5.19 10.14
N ASN A 125 17.52 5.11 10.73
CA ASN A 125 17.14 5.81 11.97
C ASN A 125 16.68 4.79 13.01
N ASP A 126 16.88 5.12 14.27
CA ASP A 126 16.29 4.37 15.36
C ASP A 126 14.77 4.65 15.49
N PRO A 127 13.98 3.71 16.01
CA PRO A 127 12.59 3.95 16.37
C PRO A 127 12.47 5.11 17.37
N PRO A 128 11.33 5.83 17.40
CA PRO A 128 11.09 6.85 18.41
C PRO A 128 11.22 6.29 19.82
N ALA A 129 11.83 7.07 20.72
CA ALA A 129 12.00 6.68 22.11
C ALA A 129 10.63 6.37 22.77
N PHE A 130 10.60 5.41 23.68
CA PHE A 130 9.36 4.97 24.34
C PHE A 130 8.56 6.14 24.97
N VAL A 131 9.26 7.12 25.50
CA VAL A 131 8.63 8.33 26.10
C VAL A 131 8.00 9.28 25.09
N GLU A 132 8.35 9.18 23.82
CA GLU A 132 7.82 10.01 22.73
C GLU A 132 6.59 9.38 22.08
N GLN A 133 6.40 8.06 22.25
CA GLN A 133 5.28 7.35 21.67
C GLN A 133 3.97 7.71 22.38
N SER A 134 2.89 7.79 21.61
CA SER A 134 1.53 7.95 22.13
C SER A 134 0.90 6.57 22.33
N THR A 135 0.26 6.39 23.48
CA THR A 135 -0.49 5.15 23.81
C THR A 135 -1.98 5.25 23.51
N THR A 136 -2.45 6.37 22.98
CA THR A 136 -3.87 6.59 22.70
C THR A 136 -4.27 5.82 21.45
N ALA A 137 -5.22 4.89 21.58
CA ALA A 137 -5.79 4.16 20.47
C ALA A 137 -6.92 5.02 19.83
N GLU A 138 -6.65 5.57 18.65
CA GLU A 138 -7.61 6.36 17.86
C GLU A 138 -7.92 5.66 16.55
N VAL A 139 -9.19 5.69 16.13
CA VAL A 139 -9.62 5.14 14.84
C VAL A 139 -9.33 6.16 13.74
N LEU A 140 -8.70 5.72 12.66
CA LEU A 140 -8.55 6.49 11.44
C LEU A 140 -9.79 6.26 10.55
N GLU A 141 -10.66 7.25 10.42
CA GLU A 141 -11.80 7.18 9.52
C GLU A 141 -11.33 7.26 8.07
N THR A 142 -11.54 6.17 7.32
CA THR A 142 -11.15 6.09 5.90
C THR A 142 -12.23 6.61 4.95
N GLY A 143 -13.46 6.73 5.41
CA GLY A 143 -14.62 7.04 4.58
C GLY A 143 -15.08 5.89 3.69
N ILE A 144 -14.53 4.69 3.89
CA ILE A 144 -14.89 3.45 3.18
C ILE A 144 -15.71 2.56 4.11
N LYS A 145 -17.00 2.39 3.80
CA LYS A 145 -17.98 1.74 4.68
C LYS A 145 -17.54 0.40 5.25
N VAL A 146 -17.08 -0.50 4.39
CA VAL A 146 -16.71 -1.86 4.80
C VAL A 146 -15.48 -1.88 5.69
N VAL A 147 -14.51 -1.02 5.43
CA VAL A 147 -13.29 -0.88 6.24
C VAL A 147 -13.65 -0.28 7.60
N ASP A 148 -14.27 0.89 7.59
CA ASP A 148 -14.56 1.63 8.81
C ASP A 148 -15.50 0.86 9.76
N LEU A 149 -16.43 0.03 9.21
CA LEU A 149 -17.35 -0.74 10.02
C LEU A 149 -16.72 -2.01 10.61
N LEU A 150 -16.03 -2.83 9.77
CA LEU A 150 -15.69 -4.22 10.11
C LEU A 150 -14.20 -4.43 10.41
N ALA A 151 -13.33 -3.61 9.82
CA ALA A 151 -11.89 -3.67 10.03
C ALA A 151 -11.31 -2.25 10.20
N PRO A 152 -11.76 -1.46 11.20
CA PRO A 152 -11.33 -0.08 11.38
C PRO A 152 -9.81 0.02 11.57
N TYR A 153 -9.20 1.01 10.91
CA TYR A 153 -7.77 1.23 10.98
C TYR A 153 -7.40 2.02 12.23
N ALA A 154 -6.27 1.66 12.84
CA ALA A 154 -5.69 2.45 13.92
C ALA A 154 -4.87 3.61 13.33
N ARG A 155 -5.01 4.82 13.89
CA ARG A 155 -4.08 5.91 13.64
C ARG A 155 -2.70 5.53 14.18
N GLY A 156 -1.67 5.58 13.34
CA GLY A 156 -0.34 5.07 13.67
C GLY A 156 -0.21 3.55 13.66
N GLY A 157 -1.24 2.85 13.18
CA GLY A 157 -1.28 1.40 13.06
C GLY A 157 -0.67 0.87 11.78
N LYS A 158 -0.49 -0.44 11.75
CA LYS A 158 0.08 -1.20 10.62
C LYS A 158 -1.00 -2.10 10.03
N ILE A 159 -1.38 -1.84 8.79
CA ILE A 159 -2.46 -2.54 8.11
C ILE A 159 -1.88 -3.41 7.00
N GLY A 160 -2.17 -4.71 7.03
CA GLY A 160 -1.87 -5.62 5.94
C GLY A 160 -2.99 -5.64 4.91
N LEU A 161 -2.66 -5.40 3.65
CA LEU A 161 -3.59 -5.49 2.52
C LEU A 161 -3.30 -6.75 1.71
N PHE A 162 -4.23 -7.69 1.76
CA PHE A 162 -4.14 -8.99 1.08
C PHE A 162 -5.05 -9.03 -0.13
N GLY A 163 -4.64 -9.72 -1.18
CA GLY A 163 -5.48 -9.95 -2.34
C GLY A 163 -4.68 -10.34 -3.57
N GLY A 164 -5.27 -11.16 -4.41
CA GLY A 164 -4.70 -11.55 -5.69
C GLY A 164 -4.64 -10.40 -6.71
N ALA A 165 -4.21 -10.72 -7.93
CA ALA A 165 -4.23 -9.76 -9.02
C ALA A 165 -5.67 -9.44 -9.46
N GLY A 166 -5.95 -8.19 -9.82
CA GLY A 166 -7.23 -7.76 -10.40
C GLY A 166 -8.38 -7.57 -9.41
N VAL A 167 -8.14 -7.62 -8.10
CA VAL A 167 -9.18 -7.39 -7.08
C VAL A 167 -9.34 -5.93 -6.65
N GLY A 168 -8.55 -5.01 -7.24
CA GLY A 168 -8.66 -3.57 -7.00
C GLY A 168 -7.77 -3.04 -5.86
N LYS A 169 -6.64 -3.69 -5.54
CA LYS A 169 -5.68 -3.20 -4.54
C LYS A 169 -5.23 -1.77 -4.81
N THR A 170 -4.73 -1.50 -6.01
CA THR A 170 -4.23 -0.20 -6.43
C THR A 170 -5.29 0.89 -6.29
N VAL A 171 -6.52 0.61 -6.74
CA VAL A 171 -7.64 1.56 -6.66
C VAL A 171 -8.03 1.85 -5.20
N LEU A 172 -7.97 0.84 -4.32
CA LEU A 172 -8.20 1.03 -2.89
C LEU A 172 -7.11 1.91 -2.26
N ILE A 173 -5.84 1.68 -2.61
CA ILE A 173 -4.71 2.49 -2.14
C ILE A 173 -4.88 3.95 -2.58
N GLN A 174 -5.18 4.18 -3.85
CA GLN A 174 -5.41 5.54 -4.39
C GLN A 174 -6.59 6.24 -3.69
N GLU A 175 -7.68 5.52 -3.42
CA GLU A 175 -8.82 6.08 -2.69
C GLU A 175 -8.48 6.44 -1.25
N LEU A 176 -7.68 5.62 -0.57
CA LEU A 176 -7.19 5.92 0.78
C LEU A 176 -6.31 7.18 0.78
N ILE A 177 -5.38 7.31 -0.17
CA ILE A 177 -4.55 8.51 -0.35
C ILE A 177 -5.44 9.75 -0.55
N ASN A 178 -6.38 9.66 -1.47
CA ASN A 178 -7.30 10.76 -1.79
C ASN A 178 -8.17 11.15 -0.58
N ASN A 179 -8.69 10.17 0.14
CA ASN A 179 -9.58 10.40 1.27
C ASN A 179 -8.84 11.02 2.46
N VAL A 180 -7.63 10.54 2.78
CA VAL A 180 -6.82 11.11 3.87
C VAL A 180 -6.34 12.51 3.52
N ALA A 181 -5.92 12.77 2.29
CA ALA A 181 -5.55 14.11 1.84
C ALA A 181 -6.71 15.11 1.98
N LYS A 182 -7.95 14.68 1.68
CA LYS A 182 -9.15 15.53 1.76
C LYS A 182 -9.75 15.65 3.16
N ALA A 183 -9.80 14.55 3.92
CA ALA A 183 -10.46 14.51 5.23
C ALA A 183 -9.55 14.99 6.36
N HIS A 184 -8.27 14.68 6.29
CA HIS A 184 -7.32 14.92 7.38
C HIS A 184 -6.21 15.91 7.01
N GLY A 185 -6.10 16.31 5.73
CA GLY A 185 -5.06 17.22 5.25
C GLY A 185 -3.65 16.64 5.31
N GLY A 186 -3.51 15.35 5.66
CA GLY A 186 -2.25 14.65 5.83
C GLY A 186 -1.52 14.39 4.51
N PHE A 187 -0.27 13.94 4.66
CA PHE A 187 0.59 13.57 3.53
C PHE A 187 0.61 12.05 3.36
N SER A 188 0.90 11.62 2.14
CA SER A 188 1.04 10.20 1.82
C SER A 188 2.38 9.93 1.16
N ILE A 189 3.02 8.84 1.54
CA ILE A 189 4.26 8.36 0.93
C ILE A 189 3.98 6.98 0.36
N PHE A 190 4.25 6.79 -0.92
CA PHE A 190 4.10 5.49 -1.57
C PHE A 190 5.46 4.91 -1.91
N CYS A 191 5.73 3.71 -1.40
CA CYS A 191 6.95 2.95 -1.65
C CYS A 191 6.65 1.76 -2.56
N GLY A 192 7.10 1.82 -3.81
CA GLY A 192 7.09 0.68 -4.72
C GLY A 192 8.32 -0.19 -4.50
N VAL A 193 8.14 -1.34 -3.86
CA VAL A 193 9.21 -2.24 -3.46
C VAL A 193 9.19 -3.50 -4.30
N GLY A 194 10.09 -3.62 -5.27
CA GLY A 194 10.24 -4.81 -6.10
C GLY A 194 9.03 -5.14 -6.97
N GLU A 195 8.18 -4.15 -7.27
CA GLU A 195 7.04 -4.30 -8.17
C GLU A 195 7.43 -3.99 -9.62
N ARG A 196 6.51 -4.24 -10.55
CA ARG A 196 6.75 -4.02 -11.98
C ARG A 196 6.82 -2.54 -12.29
N THR A 197 7.86 -2.11 -13.03
CA THR A 197 8.04 -0.71 -13.46
C THR A 197 6.80 -0.17 -14.19
N ARG A 198 6.16 -1.00 -15.03
CA ARG A 198 4.94 -0.60 -15.73
C ARG A 198 3.80 -0.26 -14.76
N GLU A 199 3.59 -1.07 -13.72
CA GLU A 199 2.53 -0.83 -12.73
C GLU A 199 2.79 0.44 -11.91
N GLY A 200 4.07 0.73 -11.59
CA GLY A 200 4.46 1.98 -10.95
C GLY A 200 4.22 3.21 -11.84
N ASN A 201 4.51 3.09 -13.14
CA ASN A 201 4.25 4.15 -14.11
C ASN A 201 2.75 4.39 -14.33
N ASP A 202 1.98 3.30 -14.49
CA ASP A 202 0.51 3.37 -14.61
C ASP A 202 -0.08 4.07 -13.36
N LEU A 203 0.34 3.69 -12.15
CA LEU A 203 -0.08 4.31 -10.90
C LEU A 203 0.19 5.82 -10.86
N TYR A 204 1.38 6.25 -11.29
CA TYR A 204 1.74 7.67 -11.32
C TYR A 204 0.82 8.48 -12.25
N HIS A 205 0.59 7.97 -13.46
CA HIS A 205 -0.31 8.63 -14.42
C HIS A 205 -1.76 8.65 -13.94
N GLU A 206 -2.26 7.56 -13.39
CA GLU A 206 -3.59 7.50 -12.78
C GLU A 206 -3.75 8.51 -11.64
N MET A 207 -2.73 8.69 -10.79
CA MET A 207 -2.74 9.70 -9.72
C MET A 207 -2.77 11.14 -10.27
N ILE A 208 -2.16 11.40 -11.42
CA ILE A 208 -2.24 12.70 -12.10
C ILE A 208 -3.65 12.90 -12.67
N GLU A 209 -4.19 11.92 -13.39
CA GLU A 209 -5.52 11.98 -14.01
C GLU A 209 -6.64 12.16 -12.99
N THR A 210 -6.50 11.52 -11.83
CA THR A 210 -7.47 11.61 -10.73
C THR A 210 -7.28 12.85 -9.85
N GLY A 211 -6.23 13.64 -10.10
CA GLY A 211 -5.93 14.87 -9.37
C GLY A 211 -5.38 14.65 -7.95
N VAL A 212 -4.90 13.44 -7.65
CA VAL A 212 -4.17 13.14 -6.41
C VAL A 212 -2.78 13.76 -6.43
N ILE A 213 -2.13 13.74 -7.60
CA ILE A 213 -0.90 14.48 -7.88
C ILE A 213 -1.25 15.67 -8.77
N ASN A 214 -0.88 16.86 -8.32
CA ASN A 214 -0.97 18.08 -9.10
C ASN A 214 0.44 18.52 -9.50
N LEU A 215 0.75 18.49 -10.79
CA LEU A 215 2.09 18.83 -11.30
C LEU A 215 2.40 20.34 -11.20
N ASP A 216 1.37 21.18 -11.21
CA ASP A 216 1.46 22.65 -11.20
C ASP A 216 1.11 23.28 -9.85
N GLY A 217 0.80 22.44 -8.83
CA GLY A 217 0.33 22.91 -7.54
C GLY A 217 0.80 22.05 -6.36
N ASP A 218 0.11 22.20 -5.23
CA ASP A 218 0.42 21.48 -4.01
C ASP A 218 -0.05 20.02 -4.09
N SER A 219 0.89 19.12 -4.27
CA SER A 219 0.67 17.68 -4.14
C SER A 219 0.73 17.24 -2.68
N LYS A 220 0.03 16.16 -2.35
CA LYS A 220 -0.02 15.57 -1.00
C LYS A 220 0.65 14.19 -0.92
N VAL A 221 1.25 13.72 -2.01
CA VAL A 221 1.87 12.41 -2.09
C VAL A 221 3.29 12.50 -2.65
N ALA A 222 4.22 11.74 -2.08
CA ALA A 222 5.55 11.49 -2.64
C ALA A 222 5.69 10.00 -3.01
N LEU A 223 6.40 9.71 -4.09
CA LEU A 223 6.61 8.36 -4.61
C LEU A 223 8.07 7.98 -4.52
N VAL A 224 8.37 6.79 -4.01
CA VAL A 224 9.71 6.24 -3.91
C VAL A 224 9.72 4.85 -4.53
N PHE A 225 10.48 4.64 -5.59
CA PHE A 225 10.48 3.39 -6.32
C PHE A 225 11.84 2.69 -6.27
N GLY A 226 11.81 1.39 -5.97
CA GLY A 226 12.88 0.42 -6.13
C GLY A 226 12.29 -0.82 -6.77
N GLN A 227 12.18 -0.81 -8.11
CA GLN A 227 11.40 -1.77 -8.88
C GLN A 227 12.12 -3.12 -9.03
N MET A 228 11.43 -4.12 -9.61
CA MET A 228 11.96 -5.49 -9.68
C MET A 228 13.19 -5.65 -10.57
N ASN A 229 13.45 -4.69 -11.46
CA ASN A 229 14.66 -4.67 -12.31
C ASN A 229 15.88 -4.12 -11.58
N GLU A 230 15.71 -3.50 -10.41
CA GLU A 230 16.81 -2.94 -9.63
C GLU A 230 17.50 -4.02 -8.78
N PRO A 231 18.80 -3.81 -8.42
CA PRO A 231 19.54 -4.78 -7.62
C PRO A 231 18.93 -4.96 -6.22
N PRO A 232 19.25 -6.08 -5.55
CA PRO A 232 18.66 -6.39 -4.26
C PRO A 232 18.99 -5.36 -3.17
N GLY A 233 20.11 -4.65 -3.27
CA GLY A 233 20.45 -3.55 -2.37
C GLY A 233 19.41 -2.43 -2.40
N ALA A 234 19.03 -1.97 -3.59
CA ALA A 234 18.00 -0.95 -3.78
C ALA A 234 16.65 -1.41 -3.24
N ARG A 235 16.21 -2.61 -3.62
CA ARG A 235 14.91 -3.16 -3.18
C ARG A 235 14.83 -3.38 -1.67
N ALA A 236 15.96 -3.67 -1.01
CA ALA A 236 16.03 -3.83 0.45
C ALA A 236 16.06 -2.49 1.21
N ARG A 237 16.25 -1.34 0.56
CA ARG A 237 16.39 -0.04 1.21
C ARG A 237 15.31 0.96 0.84
N VAL A 238 14.64 0.80 -0.30
CA VAL A 238 13.65 1.76 -0.81
C VAL A 238 12.50 2.02 0.17
N ALA A 239 12.04 1.02 0.91
CA ALA A 239 11.04 1.21 1.96
C ALA A 239 11.55 2.09 3.11
N LEU A 240 12.84 2.00 3.46
CA LEU A 240 13.47 2.83 4.47
C LEU A 240 13.59 4.29 4.01
N THR A 241 13.86 4.51 2.72
CA THR A 241 13.86 5.85 2.10
C THR A 241 12.49 6.51 2.26
N GLY A 242 11.41 5.84 1.86
CA GLY A 242 10.07 6.38 2.02
C GLY A 242 9.67 6.58 3.48
N LEU A 243 10.05 5.66 4.36
CA LEU A 243 9.81 5.79 5.79
C LEU A 243 10.51 7.02 6.39
N THR A 244 11.76 7.31 5.95
CA THR A 244 12.49 8.50 6.41
C THR A 244 11.79 9.81 6.00
N ILE A 245 11.20 9.86 4.79
CA ILE A 245 10.40 11.01 4.38
C ILE A 245 9.14 11.14 5.24
N ALA A 246 8.48 10.01 5.54
CA ALA A 246 7.31 9.99 6.41
C ALA A 246 7.65 10.45 7.84
N GLU A 247 8.79 10.03 8.38
CA GLU A 247 9.28 10.46 9.69
C GLU A 247 9.51 11.97 9.77
N TYR A 248 10.05 12.57 8.72
CA TYR A 248 10.21 14.03 8.68
C TYR A 248 8.87 14.76 8.85
N PHE A 249 7.85 14.36 8.11
CA PHE A 249 6.53 14.98 8.22
C PHE A 249 5.86 14.72 9.58
N ARG A 250 6.06 13.53 10.17
CA ARG A 250 5.55 13.21 11.51
C ARG A 250 6.24 14.04 12.60
N ASP A 251 7.58 14.10 12.59
CA ASP A 251 8.37 14.56 13.73
C ASP A 251 8.71 16.07 13.65
N GLU A 252 8.89 16.62 12.46
CA GLU A 252 9.24 18.02 12.26
C GLU A 252 8.01 18.87 11.91
N GLU A 253 7.09 18.36 11.08
CA GLU A 253 5.89 19.10 10.71
C GLU A 253 4.66 18.72 11.53
N GLY A 254 4.73 17.69 12.38
CA GLY A 254 3.65 17.27 13.26
C GLY A 254 2.41 16.77 12.52
N GLN A 255 2.61 16.13 11.36
CA GLN A 255 1.54 15.70 10.48
C GLN A 255 1.15 14.24 10.70
N ASP A 256 -0.07 13.90 10.27
CA ASP A 256 -0.48 12.52 10.09
C ASP A 256 -0.11 12.06 8.68
N VAL A 257 0.66 11.00 8.61
CA VAL A 257 1.21 10.49 7.37
C VAL A 257 0.67 9.10 7.09
N LEU A 258 0.24 8.84 5.85
CA LEU A 258 0.01 7.50 5.35
C LEU A 258 1.25 7.00 4.61
N LEU A 259 1.75 5.85 5.02
CA LEU A 259 2.86 5.16 4.37
C LEU A 259 2.35 3.91 3.67
N PHE A 260 2.43 3.88 2.36
CA PHE A 260 2.09 2.71 1.56
C PHE A 260 3.35 1.97 1.17
N ILE A 261 3.37 0.66 1.35
CA ILE A 261 4.48 -0.23 0.96
C ILE A 261 3.91 -1.33 0.06
N ASP A 262 4.23 -1.28 -1.20
CA ASP A 262 3.83 -2.28 -2.18
C ASP A 262 5.08 -2.83 -2.88
N ASN A 263 5.58 -3.97 -2.49
CA ASN A 263 5.06 -5.02 -1.63
C ASN A 263 6.05 -5.35 -0.49
N ILE A 264 5.56 -5.50 0.74
CA ILE A 264 6.45 -5.77 1.89
C ILE A 264 7.17 -7.11 1.78
N PHE A 265 6.58 -8.12 1.12
CA PHE A 265 7.26 -9.38 0.86
C PHE A 265 8.54 -9.20 0.04
N ARG A 266 8.56 -8.26 -0.91
CA ARG A 266 9.75 -7.99 -1.73
C ARG A 266 10.90 -7.39 -0.93
N PHE A 267 10.59 -6.64 0.14
CA PHE A 267 11.61 -6.19 1.10
C PHE A 267 12.30 -7.40 1.75
N THR A 268 11.56 -8.40 2.23
CA THR A 268 12.14 -9.60 2.82
C THR A 268 12.88 -10.46 1.81
N GLN A 269 12.35 -10.59 0.60
CA GLN A 269 13.00 -11.30 -0.50
C GLN A 269 14.36 -10.67 -0.85
N ALA A 270 14.40 -9.35 -1.02
CA ALA A 270 15.65 -8.63 -1.30
C ALA A 270 16.65 -8.79 -0.15
N GLY A 271 16.19 -8.79 1.10
CA GLY A 271 17.02 -9.07 2.27
C GLY A 271 17.64 -10.48 2.24
N SER A 272 16.91 -11.49 1.78
CA SER A 272 17.44 -12.85 1.64
C SER A 272 18.47 -12.95 0.51
N GLU A 273 18.23 -12.29 -0.62
CA GLU A 273 19.19 -12.21 -1.72
C GLU A 273 20.50 -11.53 -1.28
N VAL A 274 20.41 -10.40 -0.58
CA VAL A 274 21.57 -9.71 0.01
C VAL A 274 22.32 -10.60 0.99
N SER A 275 21.60 -11.28 1.89
CA SER A 275 22.19 -12.19 2.88
C SER A 275 22.97 -13.34 2.22
N ALA A 276 22.41 -13.92 1.14
CA ALA A 276 23.07 -14.96 0.36
C ALA A 276 24.34 -14.45 -0.32
N LEU A 277 24.29 -13.24 -0.93
CA LEU A 277 25.44 -12.60 -1.55
C LEU A 277 26.56 -12.26 -0.55
N LEU A 278 26.19 -11.94 0.70
CA LEU A 278 27.14 -11.72 1.79
C LEU A 278 27.73 -13.03 2.36
N GLY A 279 27.28 -14.19 1.88
CA GLY A 279 27.76 -15.51 2.33
C GLY A 279 27.26 -15.92 3.71
N ARG A 280 26.14 -15.36 4.18
CA ARG A 280 25.51 -15.75 5.45
C ARG A 280 24.80 -17.09 5.30
N ILE A 281 24.83 -17.90 6.34
CA ILE A 281 24.10 -19.20 6.36
C ILE A 281 22.60 -18.90 6.41
N PRO A 282 21.80 -19.42 5.44
CA PRO A 282 20.37 -19.17 5.42
C PRO A 282 19.66 -19.87 6.59
N SER A 283 18.56 -19.29 7.03
CA SER A 283 17.61 -19.88 7.98
C SER A 283 16.55 -20.74 7.27
N ALA A 284 15.43 -21.02 7.93
CA ALA A 284 14.34 -21.82 7.37
C ALA A 284 13.86 -21.25 6.03
N VAL A 285 13.55 -22.13 5.07
CA VAL A 285 13.04 -21.82 3.71
C VAL A 285 13.97 -20.92 2.89
N GLY A 286 15.24 -20.75 3.30
CA GLY A 286 16.23 -19.95 2.59
C GLY A 286 16.26 -18.47 2.94
N TYR A 287 15.48 -18.02 3.93
CA TYR A 287 15.49 -16.64 4.38
C TYR A 287 16.75 -16.26 5.17
N GLN A 288 17.02 -14.97 5.28
CA GLN A 288 18.11 -14.44 6.10
C GLN A 288 17.90 -14.76 7.60
N PRO A 289 18.97 -15.01 8.35
CA PRO A 289 18.88 -15.25 9.80
C PRO A 289 18.40 -14.00 10.56
N THR A 290 18.51 -12.82 9.96
CA THR A 290 18.09 -11.51 10.52
C THR A 290 16.67 -11.11 10.12
N LEU A 291 15.87 -12.01 9.55
CA LEU A 291 14.52 -11.68 9.03
C LEU A 291 13.65 -10.90 10.03
N SER A 292 13.54 -11.42 11.26
CA SER A 292 12.71 -10.79 12.29
C SER A 292 13.30 -9.46 12.77
N THR A 293 14.62 -9.34 12.83
CA THR A 293 15.30 -8.10 13.24
C THR A 293 15.18 -7.02 12.16
N ASP A 294 15.38 -7.39 10.88
CA ASP A 294 15.27 -6.45 9.77
C ASP A 294 13.83 -5.92 9.64
N MET A 295 12.84 -6.83 9.74
CA MET A 295 11.43 -6.46 9.71
C MET A 295 11.06 -5.60 10.93
N GLY A 296 11.46 -6.01 12.13
CA GLY A 296 11.20 -5.28 13.38
C GLY A 296 11.82 -3.88 13.35
N GLY A 297 13.07 -3.73 12.89
CA GLY A 297 13.76 -2.45 12.78
C GLY A 297 13.00 -1.44 11.90
N MET A 298 12.36 -1.88 10.83
CA MET A 298 11.51 -1.04 10.00
C MET A 298 10.13 -0.80 10.64
N GLN A 299 9.48 -1.86 11.13
CA GLN A 299 8.11 -1.78 11.63
C GLN A 299 7.97 -0.94 12.91
N GLU A 300 8.96 -0.97 13.80
CA GLU A 300 8.94 -0.20 15.04
C GLU A 300 9.11 1.32 14.84
N ARG A 301 9.60 1.75 13.69
CA ARG A 301 9.64 3.17 13.29
C ARG A 301 8.26 3.70 12.89
N ILE A 302 7.36 2.80 12.48
CA ILE A 302 5.98 3.11 12.07
C ILE A 302 5.12 3.14 13.33
N THR A 303 4.88 4.33 13.86
CA THR A 303 4.14 4.52 15.11
C THR A 303 3.60 5.95 15.25
N THR A 304 2.73 6.16 16.23
CA THR A 304 2.25 7.47 16.63
C THR A 304 3.19 8.05 17.70
N THR A 305 3.65 9.27 17.49
CA THR A 305 4.37 10.06 18.48
C THR A 305 3.45 11.14 19.07
N LYS A 306 3.94 11.87 20.06
CA LYS A 306 3.23 13.03 20.62
C LYS A 306 3.05 14.18 19.63
N LYS A 307 3.80 14.19 18.52
CA LYS A 307 3.78 15.22 17.50
C LYS A 307 2.87 14.88 16.33
N GLY A 308 2.90 13.65 15.85
CA GLY A 308 2.15 13.18 14.69
C GLY A 308 2.11 11.67 14.59
N SER A 309 1.57 11.13 13.49
CA SER A 309 1.45 9.69 13.32
C SER A 309 1.91 9.22 11.93
N ILE A 310 2.43 7.99 11.86
CA ILE A 310 2.62 7.27 10.60
C ILE A 310 1.72 6.04 10.65
N THR A 311 0.70 6.01 9.81
CA THR A 311 -0.15 4.83 9.59
C THR A 311 0.31 4.14 8.33
N SER A 312 0.62 2.85 8.38
CA SER A 312 1.07 2.12 7.18
C SER A 312 0.01 1.18 6.63
N VAL A 313 -0.09 1.15 5.31
CA VAL A 313 -0.84 0.17 4.55
C VAL A 313 0.14 -0.62 3.70
N GLN A 314 0.32 -1.88 4.03
CA GLN A 314 1.35 -2.74 3.46
C GLN A 314 0.70 -3.82 2.62
N ALA A 315 0.93 -3.82 1.31
CA ALA A 315 0.53 -4.93 0.47
C ALA A 315 1.38 -6.15 0.81
N VAL A 316 0.73 -7.25 1.11
CA VAL A 316 1.40 -8.51 1.49
C VAL A 316 1.12 -9.56 0.40
N TYR A 317 2.19 -10.06 -0.20
CA TYR A 317 2.14 -11.24 -1.04
C TYR A 317 2.43 -12.47 -0.19
N VAL A 318 1.61 -13.48 -0.32
CA VAL A 318 1.76 -14.76 0.38
C VAL A 318 2.22 -15.81 -0.63
N PRO A 319 3.48 -16.30 -0.56
CA PRO A 319 3.98 -17.31 -1.47
C PRO A 319 3.15 -18.60 -1.38
N ALA A 320 2.70 -19.11 -2.53
CA ALA A 320 1.89 -20.34 -2.64
C ALA A 320 0.64 -20.37 -1.74
N ASP A 321 0.12 -19.19 -1.36
CA ASP A 321 -0.99 -19.05 -0.39
C ASP A 321 -0.70 -19.69 0.99
N ASP A 322 0.58 -19.90 1.32
CA ASP A 322 1.01 -20.48 2.59
C ASP A 322 1.28 -19.40 3.65
N LEU A 323 0.33 -19.22 4.56
CA LEU A 323 0.42 -18.27 5.67
C LEU A 323 1.46 -18.69 6.74
N THR A 324 1.99 -19.91 6.68
CA THR A 324 3.01 -20.41 7.61
C THR A 324 4.44 -20.13 7.14
N ASP A 325 4.60 -19.61 5.91
CA ASP A 325 5.90 -19.15 5.41
C ASP A 325 6.49 -18.07 6.35
N PRO A 326 7.79 -18.14 6.69
CA PRO A 326 8.41 -17.23 7.65
C PRO A 326 8.26 -15.74 7.35
N ALA A 327 8.22 -15.33 6.07
CA ALA A 327 8.13 -13.91 5.72
C ALA A 327 6.73 -13.33 6.00
N PRO A 328 5.61 -13.91 5.48
CA PRO A 328 4.27 -13.48 5.90
C PRO A 328 4.07 -13.62 7.41
N ALA A 329 4.46 -14.74 8.04
CA ALA A 329 4.28 -14.97 9.47
C ALA A 329 4.94 -13.87 10.32
N THR A 330 6.17 -13.47 9.97
CA THR A 330 6.87 -12.37 10.65
C THR A 330 6.14 -11.04 10.42
N THR A 331 5.65 -10.78 9.21
CA THR A 331 4.90 -9.57 8.89
C THR A 331 3.61 -9.51 9.71
N PHE A 332 2.84 -10.60 9.77
CA PHE A 332 1.58 -10.68 10.53
C PHE A 332 1.73 -10.36 12.02
N ALA A 333 2.87 -10.70 12.61
CA ALA A 333 3.13 -10.41 14.01
C ALA A 333 3.11 -8.89 14.33
N HIS A 334 3.40 -8.05 13.36
CA HIS A 334 3.43 -6.59 13.49
C HIS A 334 2.12 -5.90 13.12
N LEU A 335 1.19 -6.59 12.44
CA LEU A 335 -0.03 -5.95 11.93
C LEU A 335 -1.10 -5.74 13.02
N ASP A 336 -1.74 -4.58 12.98
CA ASP A 336 -2.88 -4.22 13.84
C ASP A 336 -4.22 -4.54 13.18
N ALA A 337 -4.27 -4.48 11.84
CA ALA A 337 -5.44 -4.85 11.06
C ALA A 337 -5.04 -5.57 9.76
N THR A 338 -5.95 -6.40 9.28
CA THR A 338 -5.83 -7.08 7.99
C THR A 338 -7.06 -6.78 7.14
N THR A 339 -6.85 -6.35 5.91
CA THR A 339 -7.88 -6.16 4.89
C THR A 339 -7.66 -7.16 3.78
N VAL A 340 -8.59 -8.08 3.61
CA VAL A 340 -8.53 -9.13 2.60
C VAL A 340 -9.43 -8.78 1.44
N LEU A 341 -8.87 -8.69 0.24
CA LEU A 341 -9.62 -8.50 -1.01
C LEU A 341 -9.86 -9.86 -1.66
N SER A 342 -11.13 -10.18 -1.87
CA SER A 342 -11.59 -11.48 -2.38
C SER A 342 -11.99 -11.39 -3.86
N ARG A 343 -11.51 -12.34 -4.66
CA ARG A 343 -11.90 -12.45 -6.06
C ARG A 343 -13.38 -12.82 -6.22
N SER A 344 -13.90 -13.69 -5.36
CA SER A 344 -15.32 -14.09 -5.39
C SER A 344 -16.25 -12.91 -5.18
N ILE A 345 -15.87 -11.93 -4.34
CA ILE A 345 -16.63 -10.70 -4.11
C ILE A 345 -16.51 -9.76 -5.33
N ALA A 346 -15.32 -9.67 -5.93
CA ALA A 346 -15.11 -8.88 -7.15
C ALA A 346 -15.96 -9.41 -8.33
N GLU A 347 -16.07 -10.72 -8.49
CA GLU A 347 -16.90 -11.38 -9.49
C GLU A 347 -18.39 -11.09 -9.33
N LEU A 348 -18.85 -10.79 -8.11
CA LEU A 348 -20.22 -10.32 -7.84
C LEU A 348 -20.44 -8.85 -8.20
N GLY A 349 -19.41 -8.15 -8.69
CA GLY A 349 -19.44 -6.71 -8.99
C GLY A 349 -19.55 -5.83 -7.74
N ILE A 350 -19.06 -6.29 -6.59
CA ILE A 350 -19.03 -5.55 -5.33
C ILE A 350 -17.63 -4.96 -5.15
N TYR A 351 -17.54 -3.64 -5.15
CA TYR A 351 -16.28 -2.90 -4.94
C TYR A 351 -16.44 -1.84 -3.84
N PRO A 352 -15.43 -1.69 -2.93
CA PRO A 352 -14.21 -2.50 -2.86
C PRO A 352 -14.51 -3.96 -2.54
N ALA A 353 -13.72 -4.86 -3.09
CA ALA A 353 -13.92 -6.30 -2.96
C ALA A 353 -13.39 -6.85 -1.62
N VAL A 354 -13.61 -6.10 -0.54
CA VAL A 354 -13.15 -6.46 0.81
C VAL A 354 -14.01 -7.61 1.35
N ASP A 355 -13.33 -8.68 1.79
CA ASP A 355 -14.00 -9.78 2.47
C ASP A 355 -14.32 -9.38 3.92
N PRO A 356 -15.61 -9.32 4.28
CA PRO A 356 -16.04 -8.86 5.60
C PRO A 356 -15.83 -9.88 6.73
N LEU A 357 -15.57 -11.15 6.39
CA LEU A 357 -15.36 -12.23 7.36
C LEU A 357 -13.88 -12.52 7.59
N ASP A 358 -13.06 -12.40 6.53
CA ASP A 358 -11.62 -12.66 6.62
C ASP A 358 -10.83 -11.41 7.02
N SER A 359 -11.41 -10.21 6.85
CA SER A 359 -10.79 -8.95 7.32
C SER A 359 -10.98 -8.76 8.82
N LYS A 360 -9.92 -8.36 9.52
CA LYS A 360 -9.91 -8.24 11.00
C LYS A 360 -9.17 -6.98 11.42
N SER A 361 -9.55 -6.45 12.60
CA SER A 361 -8.85 -5.33 13.24
C SER A 361 -8.88 -5.47 14.75
N ARG A 362 -7.75 -5.18 15.39
CA ARG A 362 -7.65 -5.06 16.86
C ARG A 362 -8.43 -3.88 17.40
N MET A 363 -8.73 -2.88 16.55
CA MET A 363 -9.52 -1.71 16.92
C MET A 363 -11.00 -2.02 17.13
N LEU A 364 -11.51 -3.12 16.58
CA LEU A 364 -12.93 -3.52 16.76
C LEU A 364 -13.16 -4.11 18.16
N ASP A 365 -13.02 -3.25 19.16
CA ASP A 365 -13.26 -3.54 20.59
C ASP A 365 -14.26 -2.49 21.13
N PRO A 366 -15.30 -2.87 21.90
CA PRO A 366 -16.31 -1.94 22.40
C PRO A 366 -15.76 -0.80 23.27
N ARG A 367 -14.56 -0.97 23.83
CA ARG A 367 -13.87 0.08 24.61
C ARG A 367 -13.24 1.15 23.72
N ILE A 368 -12.97 0.85 22.45
CA ILE A 368 -12.31 1.75 21.50
C ILE A 368 -13.35 2.36 20.57
N VAL A 369 -14.08 1.54 19.82
CA VAL A 369 -15.05 2.00 18.82
C VAL A 369 -16.42 2.38 19.43
N GLY A 370 -16.66 2.02 20.68
CA GLY A 370 -17.93 2.21 21.35
C GLY A 370 -18.91 1.06 21.12
N LYS A 371 -19.90 0.96 22.04
CA LYS A 371 -20.83 -0.17 22.10
C LYS A 371 -21.70 -0.29 20.84
N GLU A 372 -22.24 0.83 20.34
CA GLU A 372 -23.14 0.82 19.17
C GLU A 372 -22.43 0.33 17.90
N HIS A 373 -21.22 0.82 17.64
CA HIS A 373 -20.44 0.37 16.48
C HIS A 373 -20.14 -1.13 16.57
N TYR A 374 -19.65 -1.58 17.72
CA TYR A 374 -19.30 -2.99 17.95
C TYR A 374 -20.51 -3.93 17.76
N GLU A 375 -21.68 -3.58 18.32
CA GLU A 375 -22.91 -4.36 18.19
C GLU A 375 -23.37 -4.46 16.73
N VAL A 376 -23.35 -3.35 15.99
CA VAL A 376 -23.71 -3.33 14.56
C VAL A 376 -22.74 -4.16 13.74
N ALA A 377 -21.43 -4.01 13.94
CA ALA A 377 -20.40 -4.77 13.23
C ALA A 377 -20.53 -6.27 13.46
N THR A 378 -20.68 -6.68 14.72
CA THR A 378 -20.84 -8.09 15.10
C THR A 378 -22.13 -8.69 14.53
N ALA A 379 -23.25 -7.94 14.55
CA ALA A 379 -24.51 -8.40 13.95
C ALA A 379 -24.40 -8.57 12.42
N VAL A 380 -23.71 -7.66 11.74
CA VAL A 380 -23.43 -7.78 10.30
C VAL A 380 -22.58 -9.02 10.00
N GLN A 381 -21.50 -9.23 10.76
CA GLN A 381 -20.64 -10.41 10.58
C GLN A 381 -21.40 -11.71 10.83
N LYS A 382 -22.26 -11.74 11.86
CA LYS A 382 -23.09 -12.92 12.15
C LYS A 382 -24.01 -13.27 10.98
N ILE A 383 -24.78 -12.30 10.46
CA ILE A 383 -25.69 -12.54 9.33
C ILE A 383 -24.94 -13.01 8.09
N LEU A 384 -23.75 -12.47 7.83
CA LEU A 384 -22.93 -12.90 6.69
C LEU A 384 -22.35 -14.31 6.90
N GLN A 385 -21.97 -14.67 8.14
CA GLN A 385 -21.50 -16.00 8.49
C GLN A 385 -22.64 -17.04 8.35
N ASP A 386 -23.83 -16.73 8.87
CA ASP A 386 -25.01 -17.57 8.73
C ASP A 386 -25.36 -17.77 7.23
N TYR A 387 -25.28 -16.70 6.43
CA TYR A 387 -25.48 -16.80 4.99
C TYR A 387 -24.44 -17.68 4.31
N LYS A 388 -23.16 -17.58 4.70
CA LYS A 388 -22.08 -18.43 4.15
C LYS A 388 -22.37 -19.92 4.42
N SER A 389 -22.87 -20.25 5.61
CA SER A 389 -23.26 -21.61 5.98
C SER A 389 -24.48 -22.11 5.19
N LEU A 390 -25.41 -21.23 4.82
CA LEU A 390 -26.58 -21.57 4.02
C LEU A 390 -26.32 -21.69 2.51
N GLN A 391 -25.18 -21.15 2.01
CA GLN A 391 -24.88 -21.16 0.57
C GLN A 391 -24.78 -22.57 -0.01
N ASP A 392 -24.17 -23.51 0.72
CA ASP A 392 -24.04 -24.89 0.27
C ASP A 392 -25.43 -25.58 0.20
N ILE A 393 -26.30 -25.30 1.17
CA ILE A 393 -27.68 -25.80 1.20
C ILE A 393 -28.45 -25.22 0.01
N ILE A 394 -28.33 -23.92 -0.24
CA ILE A 394 -29.00 -23.25 -1.37
C ILE A 394 -28.53 -23.81 -2.71
N ALA A 395 -27.24 -24.12 -2.85
CA ALA A 395 -26.66 -24.64 -4.08
C ALA A 395 -27.19 -26.06 -4.40
N ILE A 396 -27.47 -26.89 -3.39
CA ILE A 396 -27.88 -28.28 -3.54
C ILE A 396 -29.41 -28.40 -3.61
N LEU A 397 -30.13 -27.77 -2.68
CA LEU A 397 -31.56 -27.95 -2.47
C LEU A 397 -32.40 -26.79 -3.00
N GLY A 398 -31.81 -25.64 -3.27
CA GLY A 398 -32.53 -24.43 -3.68
C GLY A 398 -33.03 -23.58 -2.50
N MET A 399 -33.56 -22.40 -2.83
CA MET A 399 -34.08 -21.44 -1.83
C MET A 399 -35.39 -21.88 -1.18
N ASP A 400 -36.16 -22.72 -1.88
CA ASP A 400 -37.52 -23.06 -1.47
C ASP A 400 -37.54 -23.99 -0.25
N GLU A 401 -36.50 -24.78 -0.06
CA GLU A 401 -36.32 -25.70 1.05
C GLU A 401 -35.86 -25.02 2.36
N LEU A 402 -35.50 -23.74 2.30
CA LEU A 402 -35.12 -22.99 3.51
C LEU A 402 -36.35 -22.62 4.35
N SER A 403 -36.15 -22.54 5.66
CA SER A 403 -37.14 -21.96 6.58
C SER A 403 -37.39 -20.48 6.24
N GLU A 404 -38.53 -19.94 6.63
CA GLU A 404 -38.85 -18.52 6.39
C GLU A 404 -37.85 -17.58 7.10
N GLU A 405 -37.31 -18.00 8.25
CA GLU A 405 -36.28 -17.27 8.98
C GLU A 405 -34.96 -17.27 8.21
N ASP A 406 -34.54 -18.41 7.65
CA ASP A 406 -33.34 -18.52 6.83
C ASP A 406 -33.48 -17.72 5.53
N LYS A 407 -34.66 -17.76 4.88
CA LYS A 407 -34.94 -16.93 3.69
C LYS A 407 -34.77 -15.46 3.97
N LEU A 408 -35.26 -14.99 5.12
CA LEU A 408 -35.12 -13.60 5.56
C LEU A 408 -33.66 -13.26 5.82
N THR A 409 -32.92 -14.15 6.50
CA THR A 409 -31.49 -14.01 6.76
C THR A 409 -30.69 -13.91 5.45
N VAL A 410 -30.92 -14.79 4.50
CA VAL A 410 -30.31 -14.77 3.16
C VAL A 410 -30.61 -13.46 2.43
N GLU A 411 -31.85 -12.99 2.48
CA GLU A 411 -32.24 -11.76 1.81
C GLU A 411 -31.54 -10.54 2.42
N ARG A 412 -31.50 -10.44 3.75
CA ARG A 412 -30.78 -9.38 4.47
C ARG A 412 -29.27 -9.45 4.22
N ALA A 413 -28.66 -10.63 4.24
CA ALA A 413 -27.25 -10.82 3.93
C ALA A 413 -26.90 -10.31 2.53
N ARG A 414 -27.69 -10.67 1.52
CA ARG A 414 -27.47 -10.18 0.14
C ARG A 414 -27.69 -8.68 0.02
N LYS A 415 -28.58 -8.06 0.82
CA LYS A 415 -28.74 -6.61 0.92
C LYS A 415 -27.51 -5.97 1.55
N ILE A 416 -27.00 -6.54 2.64
CA ILE A 416 -25.77 -6.09 3.32
C ILE A 416 -24.59 -6.13 2.36
N GLN A 417 -24.37 -7.24 1.66
CA GLN A 417 -23.28 -7.36 0.68
C GLN A 417 -23.36 -6.26 -0.40
N ARG A 418 -24.54 -6.04 -0.98
CA ARG A 418 -24.73 -4.97 -1.96
C ARG A 418 -24.52 -3.58 -1.36
N PHE A 419 -24.88 -3.39 -0.08
CA PHE A 419 -24.69 -2.12 0.60
C PHE A 419 -23.22 -1.82 0.93
N MET A 420 -22.38 -2.82 1.11
CA MET A 420 -20.94 -2.64 1.28
C MET A 420 -20.28 -2.02 0.06
N SER A 421 -20.87 -2.18 -1.14
CA SER A 421 -20.34 -1.54 -2.35
C SER A 421 -20.35 -0.01 -2.22
N GLN A 422 -19.29 0.62 -2.72
CA GLN A 422 -19.11 2.07 -2.67
C GLN A 422 -18.34 2.53 -3.90
N PRO A 423 -18.86 3.48 -4.69
CA PRO A 423 -18.11 4.07 -5.78
C PRO A 423 -17.00 4.95 -5.21
N PHE A 424 -15.78 4.75 -5.68
CA PHE A 424 -14.62 5.52 -5.31
C PHE A 424 -14.47 6.78 -6.15
N GLN A 425 -13.90 7.84 -5.58
CA GLN A 425 -13.66 9.09 -6.29
C GLN A 425 -12.61 8.91 -7.39
N VAL A 426 -11.54 8.19 -7.07
CA VAL A 426 -10.47 7.87 -8.03
C VAL A 426 -10.95 6.97 -9.18
N ALA A 427 -12.00 6.18 -8.99
CA ALA A 427 -12.57 5.34 -10.03
C ALA A 427 -13.65 6.04 -10.88
N GLN A 428 -14.00 7.28 -10.59
CA GLN A 428 -15.07 8.01 -11.29
C GLN A 428 -14.79 8.17 -12.78
N VAL A 429 -13.54 8.40 -13.16
CA VAL A 429 -13.11 8.57 -14.55
C VAL A 429 -13.39 7.31 -15.36
N PHE A 430 -13.21 6.13 -14.76
CA PHE A 430 -13.37 4.83 -15.43
C PHE A 430 -14.80 4.28 -15.36
N THR A 431 -15.50 4.53 -14.26
CA THR A 431 -16.82 3.94 -13.99
C THR A 431 -17.98 4.85 -14.34
N GLY A 432 -17.76 6.15 -14.46
CA GLY A 432 -18.80 7.18 -14.64
C GLY A 432 -19.71 7.38 -13.41
N PHE A 433 -19.44 6.71 -12.28
CA PHE A 433 -20.19 6.90 -11.05
C PHE A 433 -19.52 7.94 -10.17
N GLU A 434 -20.30 8.93 -9.68
CA GLU A 434 -19.81 9.90 -8.70
C GLU A 434 -19.30 9.19 -7.43
N GLY A 435 -18.03 9.44 -7.09
CA GLY A 435 -17.41 8.89 -5.89
C GLY A 435 -18.06 9.39 -4.61
N LYS A 436 -18.03 8.58 -3.55
CA LYS A 436 -18.69 8.89 -2.28
C LYS A 436 -17.81 8.59 -1.10
N LEU A 437 -17.48 9.61 -0.33
CA LEU A 437 -16.91 9.48 1.01
C LEU A 437 -18.07 9.38 2.01
N VAL A 438 -18.07 8.36 2.87
CA VAL A 438 -19.16 8.10 3.81
C VAL A 438 -18.66 8.18 5.24
N PRO A 439 -19.11 9.16 6.05
CA PRO A 439 -18.73 9.25 7.46
C PRO A 439 -19.12 8.02 8.26
N LEU A 440 -18.32 7.64 9.24
CA LEU A 440 -18.53 6.45 10.07
C LEU A 440 -19.92 6.43 10.73
N LYS A 441 -20.38 7.56 11.27
CA LYS A 441 -21.73 7.68 11.89
C LYS A 441 -22.86 7.31 10.92
N GLU A 442 -22.75 7.74 9.66
CA GLU A 442 -23.75 7.41 8.64
C GLU A 442 -23.67 5.92 8.24
N THR A 443 -22.47 5.37 8.24
CA THR A 443 -22.25 3.93 8.01
C THR A 443 -22.94 3.11 9.09
N ILE A 444 -22.65 3.35 10.35
CA ILE A 444 -23.24 2.64 11.49
C ILE A 444 -24.79 2.73 11.47
N ARG A 445 -25.32 3.95 11.31
CA ARG A 445 -26.77 4.17 11.25
C ARG A 445 -27.42 3.37 10.12
N SER A 446 -26.83 3.42 8.94
CA SER A 446 -27.41 2.79 7.76
C SER A 446 -27.41 1.26 7.86
N PHE A 447 -26.34 0.65 8.40
CA PHE A 447 -26.31 -0.79 8.63
C PHE A 447 -27.31 -1.20 9.73
N LYS A 448 -27.45 -0.41 10.79
CA LYS A 448 -28.46 -0.62 11.84
C LYS A 448 -29.88 -0.63 11.29
N GLU A 449 -30.20 0.29 10.36
CA GLU A 449 -31.51 0.32 9.68
C GLU A 449 -31.75 -0.94 8.83
N ILE A 450 -30.70 -1.48 8.15
CA ILE A 450 -30.83 -2.73 7.39
C ILE A 450 -31.03 -3.92 8.33
N LEU A 451 -30.27 -3.99 9.42
CA LEU A 451 -30.38 -5.05 10.42
C LEU A 451 -31.77 -5.08 11.08
N SER A 452 -32.35 -3.91 11.36
CA SER A 452 -33.71 -3.81 11.96
C SER A 452 -34.85 -4.17 11.01
N GLY A 453 -34.57 -4.43 9.73
CA GLY A 453 -35.57 -4.75 8.73
C GLY A 453 -36.32 -3.57 8.12
N ALA A 454 -35.93 -2.32 8.45
CA ALA A 454 -36.55 -1.11 7.91
C ALA A 454 -36.56 -1.03 6.37
N HIS A 455 -35.68 -1.80 5.73
CA HIS A 455 -35.53 -1.83 4.28
C HIS A 455 -35.83 -3.21 3.66
N ASP A 456 -36.51 -4.11 4.36
CA ASP A 456 -36.83 -5.45 3.84
C ASP A 456 -37.73 -5.40 2.60
N SER A 457 -38.60 -4.39 2.48
CA SER A 457 -39.43 -4.16 1.30
C SER A 457 -38.72 -3.60 0.07
N LEU A 458 -37.46 -3.12 0.19
CA LEU A 458 -36.71 -2.54 -0.93
C LEU A 458 -36.05 -3.62 -1.79
N PRO A 459 -36.06 -3.48 -3.14
CA PRO A 459 -35.28 -4.34 -4.01
C PRO A 459 -33.77 -4.23 -3.72
N ARG A 460 -33.02 -5.33 -3.84
CA ARG A 460 -31.57 -5.40 -3.58
C ARG A 460 -30.76 -4.38 -4.38
N VAL A 461 -31.17 -4.08 -5.63
CA VAL A 461 -30.50 -3.12 -6.53
C VAL A 461 -30.48 -1.72 -5.93
N CYS A 462 -31.51 -1.34 -5.16
CA CYS A 462 -31.56 -0.03 -4.51
C CYS A 462 -30.47 0.16 -3.44
N LEU A 463 -29.81 -0.91 -3.03
CA LEU A 463 -28.76 -0.90 -2.02
C LEU A 463 -27.34 -0.85 -2.61
N LEU A 464 -27.17 -0.99 -3.91
CA LEU A 464 -25.89 -0.86 -4.59
C LEU A 464 -25.45 0.60 -4.62
N HIS A 465 -24.17 0.88 -4.29
CA HIS A 465 -23.56 2.21 -4.32
C HIS A 465 -24.22 3.32 -3.48
N GLY A 466 -25.09 2.97 -2.54
CA GLY A 466 -25.75 3.97 -1.70
C GLY A 466 -24.84 4.61 -0.66
N ARG A 467 -24.99 5.91 -0.44
CA ARG A 467 -24.29 6.66 0.61
C ARG A 467 -24.95 6.47 1.98
N HIS A 468 -26.29 6.56 2.02
CA HIS A 468 -27.12 6.33 3.18
C HIS A 468 -28.56 6.01 2.75
N ASN A 469 -29.35 5.41 3.61
CA ASN A 469 -30.66 4.88 3.29
C ASN A 469 -31.72 5.94 2.89
N ARG A 470 -31.61 7.19 3.37
CA ARG A 470 -32.59 8.24 3.05
C ARG A 470 -32.66 8.62 1.56
N ARG A 471 -31.55 8.63 0.84
CA ARG A 471 -31.55 8.90 -0.63
C ARG A 471 -32.14 7.74 -1.45
N ARG A 472 -32.29 6.55 -0.88
CA ARG A 472 -32.74 5.33 -1.58
C ARG A 472 -34.24 5.20 -1.69
N GLN A 473 -35.00 5.80 -0.80
CA GLN A 473 -36.47 5.82 -0.94
C GLN A 473 -36.90 6.54 -2.23
N GLY A 474 -36.12 7.53 -2.68
CA GLY A 474 -36.31 8.18 -3.99
C GLY A 474 -35.91 7.29 -5.19
N GLN A 475 -34.81 6.55 -5.06
CA GLN A 475 -34.34 5.64 -6.13
C GLN A 475 -35.22 4.38 -6.25
N GLY A 476 -35.79 3.90 -5.15
CA GLY A 476 -36.74 2.77 -5.17
C GLY A 476 -38.06 3.08 -5.88
N ARG A 477 -38.50 4.36 -5.88
CA ARG A 477 -39.67 4.80 -6.67
C ARG A 477 -39.29 4.89 -8.18
N ALA A 478 -38.13 5.45 -8.51
CA ALA A 478 -37.66 5.52 -9.89
C ALA A 478 -37.39 4.15 -10.53
N ALA A 479 -36.85 3.17 -9.77
CA ALA A 479 -36.63 1.81 -10.25
C ALA A 479 -37.93 1.06 -10.53
N ARG A 480 -38.99 1.27 -9.73
CA ARG A 480 -40.31 0.68 -10.02
C ARG A 480 -41.01 1.25 -11.26
N GLU A 481 -40.67 2.51 -11.61
CA GLU A 481 -41.20 3.15 -12.82
C GLU A 481 -40.34 2.88 -14.07
N GLY A 482 -39.04 2.56 -13.87
CA GLY A 482 -38.07 2.30 -14.96
C GLY A 482 -38.01 0.87 -15.46
N ASP A 483 -38.34 -0.13 -14.66
CA ASP A 483 -38.26 -1.54 -15.04
C ASP A 483 -39.23 -1.93 -16.18
N GLY A 484 -40.33 -1.19 -16.32
CA GLY A 484 -41.27 -1.37 -17.46
C GLY A 484 -40.72 -0.84 -18.80
N ARG A 485 -39.75 0.12 -18.78
CA ARG A 485 -39.18 0.71 -20.01
C ARG A 485 -37.90 0.02 -20.48
N VAL A 486 -37.08 -0.46 -19.56
CA VAL A 486 -35.78 -1.12 -19.91
C VAL A 486 -36.01 -2.50 -20.50
N ILE A 487 -36.99 -3.25 -20.02
CA ILE A 487 -37.35 -4.57 -20.58
C ILE A 487 -37.88 -4.45 -22.00
N ASN A 488 -38.64 -3.39 -22.33
CA ASN A 488 -39.15 -3.17 -23.69
C ASN A 488 -38.04 -2.70 -24.65
N THR A 489 -37.01 -2.00 -24.18
CA THR A 489 -35.90 -1.52 -25.04
C THR A 489 -34.91 -2.63 -25.37
N LEU A 490 -34.67 -3.58 -24.45
CA LEU A 490 -33.83 -4.76 -24.69
C LEU A 490 -34.53 -5.82 -25.57
N ALA A 491 -35.86 -5.94 -25.47
CA ALA A 491 -36.65 -6.82 -26.36
C ALA A 491 -36.75 -6.25 -27.77
N ALA A 492 -36.77 -4.92 -27.96
CA ALA A 492 -36.73 -4.29 -29.27
C ALA A 492 -35.37 -4.45 -29.98
N ARG A 493 -34.26 -4.30 -29.24
CA ARG A 493 -32.91 -4.47 -29.81
C ARG A 493 -32.56 -5.93 -30.16
N ARG A 494 -33.21 -6.94 -29.58
CA ARG A 494 -33.01 -8.34 -29.98
C ARG A 494 -33.71 -8.71 -31.28
N ARG A 495 -34.70 -7.95 -31.75
CA ARG A 495 -35.36 -8.16 -33.02
C ARG A 495 -34.58 -7.59 -34.22
N ASP A 496 -33.76 -6.55 -34.02
CA ASP A 496 -32.98 -5.93 -35.10
C ASP A 496 -31.63 -6.60 -35.40
N VAL A 497 -31.11 -7.45 -34.49
CA VAL A 497 -29.84 -8.17 -34.71
C VAL A 497 -30.06 -9.53 -35.41
N GLY A 498 -31.30 -9.98 -35.53
CA GLY A 498 -31.65 -11.27 -36.20
C GLY A 498 -31.73 -11.22 -37.73
N THR A 499 -31.64 -10.05 -38.38
CA THR A 499 -31.91 -9.90 -39.81
C THR A 499 -30.70 -9.50 -40.66
N VAL A 500 -29.49 -9.42 -40.11
CA VAL A 500 -28.28 -8.98 -40.83
C VAL A 500 -27.26 -10.12 -41.12
N VAL A 501 -27.48 -11.35 -40.68
CA VAL A 501 -26.49 -12.45 -40.86
C VAL A 501 -26.83 -13.44 -41.97
N THR A 502 -27.76 -13.15 -42.89
CA THR A 502 -28.03 -14.03 -44.05
C THR A 502 -27.97 -13.32 -45.39
N ARG A 503 -26.91 -12.52 -45.66
CA ARG A 503 -26.52 -12.16 -47.05
C ARG A 503 -25.02 -11.89 -47.10
N GLY A 504 -24.26 -12.90 -47.59
CA GLY A 504 -22.86 -12.63 -47.95
C GLY A 504 -21.93 -13.84 -47.89
N TYR A 505 -22.30 -14.98 -48.48
CA TYR A 505 -21.31 -15.91 -49.03
C TYR A 505 -21.89 -16.54 -50.31
N GLY A 506 -21.48 -16.00 -51.44
CA GLY A 506 -21.74 -16.50 -52.75
C GLY A 506 -20.75 -15.94 -53.77
N ARG A 507 -19.73 -16.74 -54.10
CA ARG A 507 -18.92 -16.79 -55.34
C ARG A 507 -18.08 -15.56 -55.71
N SER A 508 -16.78 -15.66 -55.59
CA SER A 508 -15.81 -16.04 -56.67
C SER A 508 -14.42 -16.05 -56.05
#